data_9021466993717bfee4b7861473bd91e2
#
_entry.id   9021466993717bfee4b7861473bd91e2
#
_cell.length_a   1.000
_cell.length_b   1.000
_cell.length_c   1.000
_cell.angle_alpha   90.00
_cell.angle_beta   90.00
_cell.angle_gamma   90.00
#
_symmetry.space_group_name_H-M   'P 1'
#
loop_
_entity.id
_entity.type
_entity.pdbx_description
1 polymer ?
#
loop_
_entity_poly.entity_id
_entity_poly.type
_entity_poly.pdbx_seq_one_letter_code
_entity_poly.pdbx_strand_id
1 'polypeptide(L)'
;MAPKQKLIIDTDPGQDDAVAMLLAFASPELDVLGITTVAGNVPLALTQENARKICDLAGCTDMPVFAGADRPLARSLVTAEHVHGSTGLDGPVLPPPATPLQDGHAVDFLIDTIRSEESGSVTVAPIGPLTNIAMALRKAPDIAERISRIVMMGGGYFEGGNITPAAEFNIYVDPQAAAEMFAAGIPITMMPLDVTHKAMTTAARTAAIRAIGSKTAVAVADMLEFFERFDEEKYGSDGGPLHDPCTIAWMLQPEMFSGRHCNVEIETGSDLTMGMTVIDWWQVTDRPHNAFVVGDLDADAFFRLITDRLAKLP
;
A
#
# COMPACT_ATOMS: atom_id res chain seq x y z
N MET A 1 2.99 22.77 -17.07
CA MET A 1 2.46 21.74 -16.17
C MET A 1 3.37 21.69 -14.95
N ALA A 2 2.85 21.44 -13.76
CA ALA A 2 3.70 21.19 -12.61
C ALA A 2 4.56 19.93 -12.88
N PRO A 3 5.78 19.83 -12.32
CA PRO A 3 6.58 18.62 -12.45
C PRO A 3 5.80 17.43 -11.85
N LYS A 4 5.92 16.27 -12.48
CA LYS A 4 5.32 15.03 -11.96
C LYS A 4 6.03 14.61 -10.67
N GLN A 5 5.27 14.04 -9.74
CA GLN A 5 5.84 13.46 -8.52
C GLN A 5 6.41 12.07 -8.85
N LYS A 6 7.71 11.87 -8.64
CA LYS A 6 8.39 10.59 -8.81
C LYS A 6 7.99 9.63 -7.70
N LEU A 7 7.57 8.43 -8.08
CA LEU A 7 6.98 7.44 -7.17
C LEU A 7 7.57 6.06 -7.41
N ILE A 8 7.93 5.37 -6.33
CA ILE A 8 8.15 3.92 -6.31
C ILE A 8 7.05 3.33 -5.42
N ILE A 9 6.36 2.29 -5.91
CA ILE A 9 5.35 1.56 -5.13
C ILE A 9 5.96 0.24 -4.68
N ASP A 10 5.95 -0.02 -3.37
CA ASP A 10 6.37 -1.29 -2.76
C ASP A 10 5.12 -2.00 -2.24
N THR A 11 4.82 -3.21 -2.75
CA THR A 11 3.47 -3.79 -2.69
C THR A 11 3.52 -5.32 -2.62
N ASP A 12 2.48 -5.94 -2.06
CA ASP A 12 2.25 -7.39 -2.04
C ASP A 12 0.90 -7.76 -2.70
N PRO A 13 0.71 -7.48 -3.99
CA PRO A 13 -0.57 -7.24 -4.63
C PRO A 13 -1.70 -8.21 -4.28
N GLY A 14 -2.65 -7.67 -3.50
CA GLY A 14 -4.03 -8.08 -3.35
C GLY A 14 -4.97 -7.18 -4.17
N GLN A 15 -6.26 -7.22 -3.89
CA GLN A 15 -7.27 -6.49 -4.65
C GLN A 15 -7.16 -4.98 -4.46
N ASP A 16 -6.91 -4.51 -3.25
CA ASP A 16 -6.77 -3.09 -2.93
C ASP A 16 -5.42 -2.53 -3.40
N ASP A 17 -4.31 -3.29 -3.29
CA ASP A 17 -3.04 -2.97 -3.96
C ASP A 17 -3.25 -2.75 -5.46
N ALA A 18 -4.03 -3.63 -6.11
CA ALA A 18 -4.33 -3.50 -7.53
C ALA A 18 -5.01 -2.16 -7.85
N VAL A 19 -5.99 -1.75 -7.05
CA VAL A 19 -6.66 -0.46 -7.22
C VAL A 19 -5.69 0.70 -6.99
N ALA A 20 -4.80 0.61 -6.00
CA ALA A 20 -3.77 1.62 -5.74
C ALA A 20 -2.81 1.78 -6.94
N MET A 21 -2.30 0.67 -7.48
CA MET A 21 -1.44 0.68 -8.67
C MET A 21 -2.16 1.26 -9.89
N LEU A 22 -3.40 0.84 -10.16
CA LEU A 22 -4.21 1.34 -11.26
C LEU A 22 -4.51 2.82 -11.13
N LEU A 23 -4.81 3.32 -9.91
CA LEU A 23 -5.00 4.73 -9.62
C LEU A 23 -3.73 5.54 -9.93
N ALA A 24 -2.55 5.02 -9.55
CA ALA A 24 -1.28 5.66 -9.85
C ALA A 24 -1.02 5.72 -11.36
N PHE A 25 -1.22 4.62 -12.09
CA PHE A 25 -1.02 4.57 -13.54
C PHE A 25 -1.99 5.47 -14.33
N ALA A 26 -3.22 5.64 -13.84
CA ALA A 26 -4.20 6.54 -14.44
C ALA A 26 -3.99 8.03 -14.13
N SER A 27 -2.97 8.37 -13.33
CA SER A 27 -2.76 9.72 -12.78
C SER A 27 -1.54 10.40 -13.40
N PRO A 28 -1.75 11.33 -14.35
CA PRO A 28 -0.65 11.98 -15.08
C PRO A 28 0.23 12.88 -14.19
N GLU A 29 -0.20 13.17 -12.97
CA GLU A 29 0.56 13.91 -11.94
C GLU A 29 1.70 13.09 -11.34
N LEU A 30 1.63 11.76 -11.47
CA LEU A 30 2.61 10.82 -10.96
C LEU A 30 3.53 10.31 -12.07
N ASP A 31 4.77 10.08 -11.72
CA ASP A 31 5.79 9.42 -12.55
C ASP A 31 6.24 8.15 -11.80
N VAL A 32 5.58 7.03 -12.10
CA VAL A 32 5.88 5.75 -11.44
C VAL A 32 7.17 5.19 -12.03
N LEU A 33 8.25 5.23 -11.25
CA LEU A 33 9.60 4.80 -11.66
C LEU A 33 9.74 3.27 -11.69
N GLY A 34 8.93 2.56 -10.91
CA GLY A 34 8.92 1.10 -10.86
C GLY A 34 8.10 0.57 -9.70
N ILE A 35 7.86 -0.74 -9.75
CA ILE A 35 7.13 -1.50 -8.74
C ILE A 35 8.11 -2.47 -8.08
N THR A 36 8.15 -2.47 -6.77
CA THR A 36 8.86 -3.48 -5.97
C THR A 36 7.84 -4.36 -5.26
N THR A 37 8.07 -5.68 -5.24
CA THR A 37 7.15 -6.61 -4.61
C THR A 37 7.77 -7.28 -3.38
N VAL A 38 6.94 -7.59 -2.42
CA VAL A 38 7.30 -8.25 -1.15
C VAL A 38 6.32 -9.40 -0.90
N ALA A 39 6.72 -10.39 -0.12
CA ALA A 39 5.80 -11.41 0.38
C ALA A 39 4.95 -10.83 1.51
N GLY A 40 3.66 -11.03 1.44
CA GLY A 40 2.69 -10.55 2.43
C GLY A 40 1.35 -11.23 2.22
N ASN A 41 0.41 -10.61 1.52
CA ASN A 41 -0.93 -11.15 1.25
C ASN A 41 -0.88 -12.60 0.73
N VAL A 42 0.10 -12.86 -0.14
CA VAL A 42 0.45 -14.20 -0.64
C VAL A 42 1.99 -14.31 -0.77
N PRO A 43 2.55 -15.51 -0.99
CA PRO A 43 3.99 -15.67 -1.20
C PRO A 43 4.53 -14.83 -2.37
N LEU A 44 5.79 -14.43 -2.32
CA LEU A 44 6.45 -13.55 -3.30
C LEU A 44 6.27 -13.99 -4.76
N ALA A 45 6.25 -15.29 -5.03
CA ALA A 45 6.05 -15.81 -6.39
C ALA A 45 4.70 -15.37 -6.99
N LEU A 46 3.67 -15.21 -6.15
CA LEU A 46 2.36 -14.74 -6.55
C LEU A 46 2.28 -13.20 -6.55
N THR A 47 2.84 -12.53 -5.55
CA THR A 47 2.80 -11.06 -5.50
C THR A 47 3.48 -10.43 -6.71
N GLN A 48 4.67 -10.93 -7.12
CA GLN A 48 5.36 -10.43 -8.31
C GLN A 48 4.63 -10.78 -9.62
N GLU A 49 3.92 -11.91 -9.68
CA GLU A 49 3.08 -12.26 -10.83
C GLU A 49 1.86 -11.33 -10.89
N ASN A 50 1.22 -11.07 -9.75
CA ASN A 50 0.06 -10.20 -9.63
C ASN A 50 0.40 -8.75 -10.03
N ALA A 51 1.55 -8.21 -9.56
CA ALA A 51 2.00 -6.88 -9.95
C ALA A 51 2.11 -6.74 -11.49
N ARG A 52 2.67 -7.74 -12.15
CA ARG A 52 2.80 -7.75 -13.62
C ARG A 52 1.45 -7.86 -14.33
N LYS A 53 0.52 -8.67 -13.81
CA LYS A 53 -0.86 -8.76 -14.34
C LYS A 53 -1.59 -7.42 -14.25
N ILE A 54 -1.36 -6.67 -13.16
CA ILE A 54 -1.95 -5.34 -12.97
C ILE A 54 -1.33 -4.34 -13.96
N CYS A 55 -0.02 -4.40 -14.21
CA CYS A 55 0.62 -3.60 -15.26
C CYS A 55 0.02 -3.87 -16.64
N ASP A 56 -0.17 -5.15 -16.99
CA ASP A 56 -0.81 -5.54 -18.25
C ASP A 56 -2.26 -5.05 -18.35
N LEU A 57 -3.00 -5.14 -17.25
CA LEU A 57 -4.39 -4.69 -17.17
C LEU A 57 -4.51 -3.17 -17.41
N ALA A 58 -3.52 -2.40 -16.93
CA ALA A 58 -3.44 -0.95 -17.15
C ALA A 58 -2.90 -0.57 -18.54
N GLY A 59 -2.37 -1.52 -19.32
CA GLY A 59 -1.63 -1.24 -20.56
C GLY A 59 -0.23 -0.69 -20.35
N CYS A 60 0.34 -0.82 -19.14
CA CYS A 60 1.67 -0.34 -18.75
C CYS A 60 2.72 -1.47 -18.83
N THR A 61 2.82 -2.14 -19.98
CA THR A 61 3.64 -3.35 -20.16
C THR A 61 5.15 -3.13 -20.05
N ASP A 62 5.61 -1.89 -20.15
CA ASP A 62 7.02 -1.50 -19.98
C ASP A 62 7.37 -1.12 -18.53
N MET A 63 6.42 -1.19 -17.60
CA MET A 63 6.65 -0.87 -16.19
C MET A 63 7.66 -1.83 -15.57
N PRO A 64 8.79 -1.34 -15.00
CA PRO A 64 9.75 -2.22 -14.35
C PRO A 64 9.17 -2.77 -13.05
N VAL A 65 9.13 -4.12 -12.93
CA VAL A 65 8.67 -4.84 -11.74
C VAL A 65 9.80 -5.70 -11.21
N PHE A 66 10.15 -5.53 -9.93
CA PHE A 66 11.24 -6.25 -9.27
C PHE A 66 10.71 -7.09 -8.10
N ALA A 67 11.15 -8.34 -8.02
CA ALA A 67 10.91 -9.19 -6.85
C ALA A 67 11.86 -8.81 -5.71
N GLY A 68 11.31 -8.73 -4.49
CA GLY A 68 12.05 -8.38 -3.28
C GLY A 68 12.12 -9.50 -2.26
N ALA A 69 11.84 -9.18 -1.00
CA ALA A 69 11.92 -10.12 0.11
C ALA A 69 10.80 -11.18 0.05
N ASP A 70 11.21 -12.45 0.20
CA ASP A 70 10.29 -13.59 0.25
C ASP A 70 9.82 -13.93 1.68
N ARG A 71 10.31 -13.20 2.67
CA ARG A 71 10.01 -13.40 4.11
C ARG A 71 10.36 -12.16 4.91
N PRO A 72 9.76 -12.00 6.11
CA PRO A 72 10.11 -10.94 7.06
C PRO A 72 11.54 -11.07 7.58
N LEU A 73 12.07 -9.99 8.18
CA LEU A 73 13.43 -9.91 8.71
C LEU A 73 13.72 -10.95 9.81
N ALA A 74 12.76 -11.21 10.69
CA ALA A 74 13.01 -12.01 11.90
C ALA A 74 11.92 -13.06 12.21
N ARG A 75 10.78 -13.03 11.55
CA ARG A 75 9.63 -13.90 11.83
C ARG A 75 9.37 -14.87 10.68
N SER A 76 8.53 -15.87 10.95
CA SER A 76 7.90 -16.64 9.86
C SER A 76 6.90 -15.77 9.12
N LEU A 77 6.81 -15.95 7.80
CA LEU A 77 5.82 -15.28 6.98
C LEU A 77 4.41 -15.67 7.44
N VAL A 78 3.56 -14.65 7.56
CA VAL A 78 2.11 -14.79 7.73
C VAL A 78 1.47 -14.25 6.47
N THR A 79 0.51 -14.96 5.92
CA THR A 79 -0.17 -14.61 4.67
C THR A 79 -1.67 -14.44 4.89
N ALA A 80 -2.36 -13.86 3.91
CA ALA A 80 -3.78 -13.47 3.98
C ALA A 80 -4.64 -14.09 2.86
N GLU A 81 -4.34 -15.34 2.44
CA GLU A 81 -5.14 -16.05 1.42
C GLU A 81 -6.61 -16.19 1.83
N HIS A 82 -6.90 -16.15 3.13
CA HIS A 82 -8.28 -16.20 3.64
C HIS A 82 -9.08 -14.91 3.33
N VAL A 83 -8.39 -13.81 3.01
CA VAL A 83 -8.97 -12.52 2.58
C VAL A 83 -8.90 -12.39 1.06
N HIS A 84 -7.68 -12.50 0.50
CA HIS A 84 -7.36 -12.19 -0.89
C HIS A 84 -7.55 -13.36 -1.86
N GLY A 85 -7.87 -14.56 -1.33
CA GLY A 85 -7.98 -15.80 -2.13
C GLY A 85 -6.62 -16.44 -2.37
N SER A 86 -6.65 -17.62 -2.99
CA SER A 86 -5.46 -18.47 -3.17
C SER A 86 -4.40 -17.87 -4.08
N THR A 87 -4.77 -16.97 -4.97
CA THR A 87 -3.86 -16.28 -5.89
C THR A 87 -3.47 -14.88 -5.41
N GLY A 88 -4.18 -14.32 -4.42
CA GLY A 88 -4.05 -12.94 -3.97
C GLY A 88 -4.86 -11.94 -4.81
N LEU A 89 -5.28 -12.30 -6.02
CA LEU A 89 -6.12 -11.50 -6.92
C LEU A 89 -7.37 -12.24 -7.37
N ASP A 90 -7.94 -13.06 -6.50
CA ASP A 90 -9.15 -13.80 -6.82
C ASP A 90 -10.31 -12.80 -7.08
N GLY A 91 -11.21 -13.17 -8.00
CA GLY A 91 -12.30 -12.38 -8.55
C GLY A 91 -12.27 -12.47 -10.06
N PRO A 92 -11.50 -11.61 -10.76
CA PRO A 92 -11.40 -11.66 -12.21
C PRO A 92 -10.49 -12.81 -12.70
N VAL A 93 -10.75 -13.27 -13.92
CA VAL A 93 -9.82 -14.17 -14.62
C VAL A 93 -8.81 -13.32 -15.41
N LEU A 94 -7.60 -13.17 -14.89
CA LEU A 94 -6.53 -12.46 -15.56
C LEU A 94 -5.59 -13.44 -16.29
N PRO A 95 -5.15 -13.14 -17.52
CA PRO A 95 -4.20 -13.97 -18.24
C PRO A 95 -2.82 -13.98 -17.55
N PRO A 96 -1.96 -14.95 -17.86
CA PRO A 96 -0.54 -14.86 -17.49
C PRO A 96 0.07 -13.55 -17.96
N PRO A 97 0.94 -12.91 -17.15
CA PRO A 97 1.45 -11.58 -17.46
C PRO A 97 2.42 -11.58 -18.64
N ALA A 98 2.28 -10.58 -19.53
CA ALA A 98 3.22 -10.29 -20.59
C ALA A 98 4.37 -9.37 -20.11
N THR A 99 4.08 -8.46 -19.16
CA THR A 99 5.09 -7.61 -18.51
C THR A 99 6.20 -8.48 -17.90
N PRO A 100 7.49 -8.28 -18.27
CA PRO A 100 8.58 -9.10 -17.75
C PRO A 100 8.88 -8.78 -16.29
N LEU A 101 9.26 -9.81 -15.51
CA LEU A 101 9.96 -9.57 -14.25
C LEU A 101 11.39 -9.12 -14.58
N GLN A 102 11.85 -8.04 -13.94
CA GLN A 102 13.18 -7.52 -14.13
C GLN A 102 14.22 -8.39 -13.41
N ASP A 103 15.41 -8.48 -13.97
CA ASP A 103 16.56 -9.06 -13.29
C ASP A 103 17.00 -8.18 -12.11
N GLY A 104 17.46 -8.80 -11.03
CA GLY A 104 17.90 -8.10 -9.82
C GLY A 104 16.85 -8.11 -8.71
N HIS A 105 17.26 -7.59 -7.57
CA HIS A 105 16.43 -7.60 -6.36
C HIS A 105 15.80 -6.22 -6.13
N ALA A 106 14.55 -6.16 -5.67
CA ALA A 106 13.82 -4.92 -5.39
C ALA A 106 14.60 -3.93 -4.49
N VAL A 107 15.34 -4.45 -3.51
CA VAL A 107 16.19 -3.64 -2.62
C VAL A 107 17.28 -2.90 -3.40
N ASP A 108 17.90 -3.54 -4.37
CA ASP A 108 18.93 -2.90 -5.20
C ASP A 108 18.31 -1.85 -6.11
N PHE A 109 17.18 -2.15 -6.73
CA PHE A 109 16.42 -1.18 -7.52
C PHE A 109 16.04 0.06 -6.69
N LEU A 110 15.52 -0.11 -5.47
CA LEU A 110 15.21 1.00 -4.55
C LEU A 110 16.44 1.88 -4.32
N ILE A 111 17.57 1.27 -3.93
CA ILE A 111 18.81 1.98 -3.63
C ILE A 111 19.34 2.74 -4.86
N ASP A 112 19.45 2.06 -5.99
CA ASP A 112 20.04 2.61 -7.20
C ASP A 112 19.16 3.72 -7.78
N THR A 113 17.82 3.55 -7.77
CA THR A 113 16.90 4.57 -8.24
C THR A 113 16.94 5.82 -7.35
N ILE A 114 16.87 5.66 -6.02
CA ILE A 114 16.92 6.81 -5.09
C ILE A 114 18.27 7.55 -5.19
N ARG A 115 19.37 6.84 -5.43
CA ARG A 115 20.69 7.45 -5.62
C ARG A 115 20.85 8.16 -6.96
N SER A 116 20.24 7.63 -8.02
CA SER A 116 20.32 8.21 -9.36
C SER A 116 19.46 9.46 -9.54
N GLU A 117 18.40 9.57 -8.76
CA GLU A 117 17.48 10.69 -8.82
C GLU A 117 17.98 11.89 -7.99
N GLU A 118 17.40 13.07 -8.23
CA GLU A 118 17.67 14.26 -7.41
C GLU A 118 17.27 13.99 -5.96
N SER A 119 18.14 14.36 -5.01
CA SER A 119 17.86 14.17 -3.58
C SER A 119 16.58 14.87 -3.17
N GLY A 120 15.71 14.19 -2.44
CA GLY A 120 14.42 14.71 -2.02
C GLY A 120 13.35 14.75 -3.11
N SER A 121 13.56 14.09 -4.27
CA SER A 121 12.58 14.07 -5.36
C SER A 121 11.71 12.82 -5.42
N VAL A 122 12.16 11.69 -4.84
CA VAL A 122 11.45 10.41 -4.91
C VAL A 122 10.58 10.19 -3.67
N THR A 123 9.31 9.94 -3.89
CA THR A 123 8.39 9.40 -2.87
C THR A 123 8.38 7.88 -2.98
N VAL A 124 8.40 7.19 -1.84
CA VAL A 124 8.18 5.74 -1.78
C VAL A 124 6.82 5.48 -1.13
N ALA A 125 5.98 4.69 -1.78
CA ALA A 125 4.68 4.28 -1.28
C ALA A 125 4.69 2.79 -0.95
N PRO A 126 5.11 2.39 0.27
CA PRO A 126 4.90 1.03 0.72
C PRO A 126 3.44 0.82 1.12
N ILE A 127 2.77 -0.09 0.43
CA ILE A 127 1.39 -0.50 0.68
C ILE A 127 1.29 -1.96 1.12
N GLY A 128 2.43 -2.65 1.23
CA GLY A 128 2.62 -3.97 1.83
C GLY A 128 3.56 -3.95 3.04
N PRO A 129 4.01 -5.13 3.50
CA PRO A 129 4.99 -5.26 4.58
C PRO A 129 6.30 -4.52 4.28
N LEU A 130 6.88 -3.87 5.27
CA LEU A 130 7.97 -2.89 5.12
C LEU A 130 9.38 -3.51 4.95
N THR A 131 9.45 -4.81 4.71
CA THR A 131 10.70 -5.58 4.66
C THR A 131 11.70 -5.05 3.63
N ASN A 132 11.24 -4.75 2.39
CA ASN A 132 12.12 -4.21 1.35
C ASN A 132 12.72 -2.86 1.75
N ILE A 133 11.91 -2.00 2.35
CA ILE A 133 12.33 -0.65 2.79
C ILE A 133 13.40 -0.75 3.87
N ALA A 134 13.16 -1.58 4.90
CA ALA A 134 14.14 -1.79 5.98
C ALA A 134 15.44 -2.40 5.45
N MET A 135 15.36 -3.39 4.55
CA MET A 135 16.56 -3.97 3.92
C MET A 135 17.34 -2.94 3.11
N ALA A 136 16.65 -2.05 2.38
CA ALA A 136 17.29 -0.99 1.61
C ALA A 136 18.01 0.01 2.54
N LEU A 137 17.35 0.43 3.63
CA LEU A 137 17.93 1.33 4.63
C LEU A 137 19.12 0.70 5.37
N ARG A 138 19.05 -0.60 5.71
CA ARG A 138 20.19 -1.33 6.29
C ARG A 138 21.38 -1.42 5.35
N LYS A 139 21.13 -1.70 4.06
CA LYS A 139 22.18 -1.86 3.05
C LYS A 139 22.80 -0.52 2.63
N ALA A 140 22.00 0.54 2.61
CA ALA A 140 22.38 1.87 2.15
C ALA A 140 21.73 2.97 3.02
N PRO A 141 22.23 3.22 4.25
CA PRO A 141 21.63 4.21 5.15
C PRO A 141 21.57 5.63 4.58
N ASP A 142 22.44 5.96 3.63
CA ASP A 142 22.50 7.25 2.94
C ASP A 142 21.24 7.60 2.14
N ILE A 143 20.44 6.59 1.75
CA ILE A 143 19.21 6.85 1.00
C ILE A 143 18.12 7.50 1.86
N ALA A 144 18.16 7.38 3.19
CA ALA A 144 17.18 7.97 4.08
C ALA A 144 17.07 9.49 3.89
N GLU A 145 18.21 10.18 3.76
CA GLU A 145 18.27 11.63 3.54
C GLU A 145 17.89 12.04 2.11
N ARG A 146 17.81 11.07 1.18
CA ARG A 146 17.51 11.30 -0.24
C ARG A 146 16.05 11.07 -0.59
N ILE A 147 15.34 10.28 0.21
CA ILE A 147 13.90 10.04 0.03
C ILE A 147 13.12 11.32 0.39
N SER A 148 12.23 11.76 -0.50
CA SER A 148 11.37 12.93 -0.25
C SER A 148 10.45 12.70 0.93
N ARG A 149 9.76 11.56 0.91
CA ARG A 149 8.83 11.08 1.96
C ARG A 149 8.43 9.63 1.71
N ILE A 150 7.90 9.03 2.74
CA ILE A 150 7.16 7.76 2.67
C ILE A 150 5.67 8.05 2.83
N VAL A 151 4.83 7.48 1.97
CA VAL A 151 3.36 7.49 2.11
C VAL A 151 2.91 6.05 2.19
N MET A 152 2.62 5.56 3.39
CA MET A 152 2.40 4.14 3.65
C MET A 152 0.96 3.82 4.03
N MET A 153 0.52 2.59 3.72
CA MET A 153 -0.66 1.99 4.34
C MET A 153 -0.20 1.00 5.43
N GLY A 154 -0.77 1.11 6.60
CA GLY A 154 -0.52 0.19 7.71
C GLY A 154 -0.77 0.79 9.08
N GLY A 155 -0.93 -0.11 10.06
CA GLY A 155 -1.14 0.22 11.46
C GLY A 155 -2.57 0.62 11.83
N GLY A 156 -2.78 0.86 13.10
CA GLY A 156 -4.06 1.29 13.67
C GLY A 156 -3.88 1.77 15.10
N TYR A 157 -4.83 2.56 15.60
CA TYR A 157 -4.75 3.07 16.97
C TYR A 157 -6.11 2.98 17.70
N PHE A 158 -7.18 3.64 17.27
CA PHE A 158 -8.51 3.51 17.89
C PHE A 158 -9.28 2.30 17.34
N GLU A 159 -9.06 1.95 16.05
CA GLU A 159 -9.67 0.77 15.41
C GLU A 159 -9.05 -0.54 15.91
N GLY A 160 -7.83 -0.50 16.48
CA GLY A 160 -7.08 -1.69 16.86
C GLY A 160 -6.42 -2.36 15.67
N GLY A 161 -6.54 -3.68 15.54
CA GLY A 161 -5.92 -4.44 14.45
C GLY A 161 -6.92 -5.32 13.68
N ASN A 162 -6.51 -5.79 12.52
CA ASN A 162 -7.28 -6.67 11.63
C ASN A 162 -6.73 -8.10 11.57
N ILE A 163 -5.42 -8.29 11.83
CA ILE A 163 -4.79 -9.62 11.89
C ILE A 163 -4.68 -10.16 13.33
N THR A 164 -4.42 -9.29 14.30
CA THR A 164 -4.56 -9.54 15.73
C THR A 164 -5.40 -8.42 16.34
N PRO A 165 -5.89 -8.56 17.58
CA PRO A 165 -6.61 -7.45 18.22
C PRO A 165 -5.78 -6.16 18.36
N ALA A 166 -4.45 -6.25 18.29
CA ALA A 166 -3.52 -5.14 18.53
C ALA A 166 -2.80 -4.65 17.27
N ALA A 167 -2.77 -5.44 16.20
CA ALA A 167 -1.91 -5.14 15.06
C ALA A 167 -2.65 -5.22 13.71
N GLU A 168 -2.31 -4.27 12.84
CA GLU A 168 -2.65 -4.29 11.43
C GLU A 168 -1.67 -5.21 10.67
N PHE A 169 -2.13 -5.80 9.55
CA PHE A 169 -1.46 -6.86 8.82
C PHE A 169 -0.06 -6.48 8.33
N ASN A 170 0.11 -5.37 7.63
CA ASN A 170 1.40 -4.95 7.06
C ASN A 170 2.48 -4.78 8.13
N ILE A 171 2.08 -4.20 9.28
CA ILE A 171 2.98 -4.04 10.43
C ILE A 171 3.24 -5.38 11.12
N TYR A 172 2.20 -6.23 11.25
CA TYR A 172 2.33 -7.52 11.92
C TYR A 172 3.20 -8.51 11.15
N VAL A 173 3.19 -8.48 9.83
CA VAL A 173 4.04 -9.36 9.01
C VAL A 173 5.51 -9.10 9.28
N ASP A 174 5.95 -7.84 9.37
CA ASP A 174 7.34 -7.49 9.72
C ASP A 174 7.44 -6.29 10.66
N PRO A 175 7.17 -6.49 11.98
CA PRO A 175 7.22 -5.40 12.97
C PRO A 175 8.61 -4.80 13.11
N GLN A 176 9.67 -5.62 12.94
CA GLN A 176 11.05 -5.16 13.03
C GLN A 176 11.38 -4.22 11.86
N ALA A 177 10.95 -4.55 10.65
CA ALA A 177 11.12 -3.67 9.49
C ALA A 177 10.36 -2.35 9.68
N ALA A 178 9.12 -2.41 10.19
CA ALA A 178 8.33 -1.23 10.50
C ALA A 178 9.03 -0.33 11.54
N ALA A 179 9.52 -0.90 12.64
CA ALA A 179 10.23 -0.14 13.68
C ALA A 179 11.47 0.57 13.12
N GLU A 180 12.24 -0.09 12.25
CA GLU A 180 13.43 0.51 11.63
C GLU A 180 13.06 1.65 10.67
N MET A 181 12.02 1.50 9.88
CA MET A 181 11.56 2.54 8.96
C MET A 181 11.06 3.77 9.73
N PHE A 182 10.27 3.61 10.80
CA PHE A 182 9.80 4.74 11.62
C PHE A 182 10.94 5.45 12.36
N ALA A 183 12.06 4.76 12.64
CA ALA A 183 13.25 5.34 13.26
C ALA A 183 14.23 5.99 12.26
N ALA A 184 14.02 5.86 10.95
CA ALA A 184 14.98 6.27 9.93
C ALA A 184 15.06 7.78 9.69
N GLY A 185 14.19 8.60 10.30
CA GLY A 185 14.18 10.05 10.15
C GLY A 185 13.61 10.56 8.82
N ILE A 186 13.00 9.70 8.02
CA ILE A 186 12.33 10.06 6.76
C ILE A 186 10.96 10.65 7.09
N PRO A 187 10.48 11.72 6.40
CA PRO A 187 9.11 12.21 6.57
C PRO A 187 8.10 11.12 6.19
N ILE A 188 7.21 10.73 7.11
CA ILE A 188 6.21 9.67 6.92
C ILE A 188 4.81 10.26 6.94
N THR A 189 3.97 9.85 5.97
CA THR A 189 2.51 9.95 6.03
C THR A 189 1.96 8.54 6.14
N MET A 190 1.21 8.28 7.21
CA MET A 190 0.69 6.96 7.56
C MET A 190 -0.82 6.92 7.37
N MET A 191 -1.32 5.93 6.62
CA MET A 191 -2.75 5.61 6.43
C MET A 191 -3.11 4.40 7.30
N PRO A 192 -3.47 4.59 8.59
CA PRO A 192 -3.86 3.49 9.46
C PRO A 192 -5.29 3.03 9.17
N LEU A 193 -5.70 1.90 9.79
CA LEU A 193 -7.07 1.39 9.73
C LEU A 193 -8.11 2.46 10.08
N ASP A 194 -7.78 3.38 10.98
CA ASP A 194 -8.65 4.47 11.44
C ASP A 194 -9.12 5.41 10.33
N VAL A 195 -8.37 5.53 9.26
CA VAL A 195 -8.79 6.26 8.06
C VAL A 195 -9.29 5.32 6.97
N THR A 196 -8.63 4.18 6.76
CA THR A 196 -8.99 3.30 5.65
C THR A 196 -10.33 2.60 5.85
N HIS A 197 -10.75 2.34 7.09
CA HIS A 197 -12.10 1.86 7.42
C HIS A 197 -13.22 2.88 7.11
N LYS A 198 -12.88 4.12 6.76
CA LYS A 198 -13.84 5.11 6.24
C LYS A 198 -14.00 5.04 4.72
N ALA A 199 -13.05 4.42 4.04
CA ALA A 199 -13.06 4.21 2.59
C ALA A 199 -13.83 2.93 2.21
N MET A 200 -15.08 2.81 2.65
CA MET A 200 -15.88 1.59 2.43
C MET A 200 -16.33 1.47 0.98
N THR A 201 -16.02 0.35 0.34
CA THR A 201 -16.66 -0.07 -0.91
C THR A 201 -18.09 -0.51 -0.59
N THR A 202 -19.04 0.08 -1.25
CA THR A 202 -20.45 -0.33 -1.15
C THR A 202 -20.89 -0.88 -2.50
N ALA A 203 -21.94 -1.70 -2.52
CA ALA A 203 -22.50 -2.22 -3.75
C ALA A 203 -22.78 -1.11 -4.80
N ALA A 204 -23.18 0.09 -4.36
CA ALA A 204 -23.40 1.25 -5.24
C ALA A 204 -22.08 1.77 -5.83
N ARG A 205 -21.01 1.83 -5.05
CA ARG A 205 -19.67 2.29 -5.49
C ARG A 205 -19.04 1.28 -6.45
N THR A 206 -19.14 -0.01 -6.15
CA THR A 206 -18.66 -1.09 -7.02
C THR A 206 -19.45 -1.13 -8.33
N ALA A 207 -20.78 -0.96 -8.29
CA ALA A 207 -21.60 -0.86 -9.49
C ALA A 207 -21.24 0.37 -10.34
N ALA A 208 -20.92 1.51 -9.74
CA ALA A 208 -20.48 2.70 -10.48
C ALA A 208 -19.15 2.48 -11.21
N ILE A 209 -18.19 1.79 -10.58
CA ILE A 209 -16.94 1.38 -11.23
C ILE A 209 -17.21 0.41 -12.38
N ARG A 210 -18.05 -0.61 -12.18
CA ARG A 210 -18.43 -1.57 -13.22
C ARG A 210 -19.09 -0.89 -14.42
N ALA A 211 -19.91 0.14 -14.17
CA ALA A 211 -20.63 0.90 -15.21
C ALA A 211 -19.71 1.70 -16.15
N ILE A 212 -18.42 1.90 -15.81
CA ILE A 212 -17.41 2.46 -16.73
C ILE A 212 -17.28 1.58 -17.98
N GLY A 213 -17.37 0.26 -17.84
CA GLY A 213 -17.43 -0.70 -18.94
C GLY A 213 -16.08 -1.01 -19.60
N SER A 214 -14.97 -0.38 -19.20
CA SER A 214 -13.64 -0.75 -19.65
C SER A 214 -13.22 -2.10 -19.06
N LYS A 215 -12.28 -2.79 -19.72
CA LYS A 215 -11.76 -4.09 -19.24
C LYS A 215 -11.17 -3.96 -17.83
N THR A 216 -10.43 -2.89 -17.59
CA THR A 216 -9.83 -2.62 -16.27
C THR A 216 -10.89 -2.37 -15.21
N ALA A 217 -11.91 -1.55 -15.49
CA ALA A 217 -12.95 -1.24 -14.53
C ALA A 217 -13.83 -2.44 -14.18
N VAL A 218 -14.12 -3.32 -15.15
CA VAL A 218 -14.84 -4.57 -14.90
C VAL A 218 -14.01 -5.50 -14.01
N ALA A 219 -12.71 -5.65 -14.30
CA ALA A 219 -11.81 -6.47 -13.49
C ALA A 219 -11.69 -5.92 -12.05
N VAL A 220 -11.59 -4.60 -11.87
CA VAL A 220 -11.60 -3.96 -10.54
C VAL A 220 -12.91 -4.27 -9.80
N ALA A 221 -14.05 -4.15 -10.45
CA ALA A 221 -15.33 -4.46 -9.82
C ALA A 221 -15.42 -5.94 -9.39
N ASP A 222 -14.91 -6.88 -10.22
CA ASP A 222 -14.83 -8.30 -9.86
C ASP A 222 -13.89 -8.55 -8.66
N MET A 223 -12.76 -7.82 -8.57
CA MET A 223 -11.85 -7.84 -7.42
C MET A 223 -12.54 -7.36 -6.14
N LEU A 224 -13.23 -6.22 -6.21
CA LEU A 224 -13.91 -5.62 -5.07
C LEU A 224 -15.05 -6.51 -4.56
N GLU A 225 -15.89 -7.06 -5.45
CA GLU A 225 -16.95 -8.01 -5.09
C GLU A 225 -16.40 -9.29 -4.45
N PHE A 226 -15.20 -9.72 -4.82
CA PHE A 226 -14.53 -10.83 -4.15
C PHE A 226 -14.05 -10.43 -2.76
N PHE A 227 -13.41 -9.28 -2.64
CA PHE A 227 -12.79 -8.79 -1.42
C PHE A 227 -13.81 -8.46 -0.32
N GLU A 228 -14.92 -7.80 -0.68
CA GLU A 228 -16.00 -7.42 0.24
C GLU A 228 -16.59 -8.61 1.00
N ARG A 229 -16.62 -9.83 0.42
CA ARG A 229 -17.21 -11.02 1.02
C ARG A 229 -16.63 -11.36 2.38
N PHE A 230 -15.33 -11.16 2.58
CA PHE A 230 -14.69 -11.43 3.85
C PHE A 230 -15.22 -10.53 4.96
N ASP A 231 -15.36 -9.24 4.69
CA ASP A 231 -15.84 -8.25 5.64
C ASP A 231 -17.34 -8.42 5.93
N GLU A 232 -18.13 -8.71 4.89
CA GLU A 232 -19.56 -9.03 5.03
C GLU A 232 -19.79 -10.27 5.90
N GLU A 233 -19.06 -11.36 5.65
CA GLU A 233 -19.20 -12.62 6.39
C GLU A 233 -18.70 -12.51 7.84
N LYS A 234 -17.58 -11.79 8.05
CA LYS A 234 -16.92 -11.71 9.36
C LYS A 234 -17.50 -10.64 10.25
N TYR A 235 -17.83 -9.47 9.69
CA TYR A 235 -18.22 -8.28 10.45
C TYR A 235 -19.66 -7.85 10.21
N GLY A 236 -20.33 -8.38 9.16
CA GLY A 236 -21.68 -7.96 8.77
C GLY A 236 -21.71 -6.53 8.23
N SER A 237 -20.59 -6.05 7.67
CA SER A 237 -20.46 -4.72 7.10
C SER A 237 -21.20 -4.61 5.75
N ASP A 238 -21.54 -3.38 5.34
CA ASP A 238 -22.04 -3.08 4.00
C ASP A 238 -20.85 -2.75 3.10
N GLY A 239 -20.16 -3.81 2.61
CA GLY A 239 -18.93 -3.75 1.84
C GLY A 239 -17.65 -3.88 2.66
N GLY A 240 -16.49 -3.74 2.01
CA GLY A 240 -15.15 -3.82 2.60
C GLY A 240 -14.38 -2.50 2.54
N PRO A 241 -13.41 -2.28 3.43
CA PRO A 241 -12.56 -1.08 3.39
C PRO A 241 -11.54 -1.17 2.26
N LEU A 242 -11.40 -0.10 1.47
CA LEU A 242 -10.41 0.00 0.42
C LEU A 242 -9.16 0.71 0.95
N HIS A 243 -8.18 -0.06 1.43
CA HIS A 243 -7.07 0.44 2.22
C HIS A 243 -6.02 1.20 1.40
N ASP A 244 -5.33 0.54 0.50
CA ASP A 244 -4.11 1.01 -0.16
C ASP A 244 -4.28 2.21 -1.08
N PRO A 245 -5.39 2.35 -1.82
CA PRO A 245 -5.61 3.53 -2.65
C PRO A 245 -5.66 4.83 -1.88
N CYS A 246 -5.85 4.81 -0.55
CA CYS A 246 -5.75 6.00 0.30
C CYS A 246 -4.38 6.67 0.20
N THR A 247 -3.29 5.89 0.03
CA THR A 247 -1.92 6.41 -0.11
C THR A 247 -1.76 7.24 -1.39
N ILE A 248 -2.20 6.69 -2.50
CA ILE A 248 -2.12 7.34 -3.82
C ILE A 248 -3.09 8.53 -3.91
N ALA A 249 -4.31 8.37 -3.37
CA ALA A 249 -5.29 9.46 -3.33
C ALA A 249 -4.79 10.65 -2.51
N TRP A 250 -4.10 10.41 -1.38
CA TRP A 250 -3.48 11.48 -0.58
C TRP A 250 -2.39 12.24 -1.37
N MET A 251 -1.59 11.54 -2.16
CA MET A 251 -0.58 12.18 -3.01
C MET A 251 -1.20 13.07 -4.10
N LEU A 252 -2.40 12.71 -4.58
CA LEU A 252 -3.11 13.44 -5.63
C LEU A 252 -3.94 14.60 -5.09
N GLN A 253 -4.65 14.40 -4.01
CA GLN A 253 -5.61 15.34 -3.42
C GLN A 253 -5.56 15.26 -1.88
N PRO A 254 -4.49 15.75 -1.23
CA PRO A 254 -4.32 15.66 0.22
C PRO A 254 -5.41 16.38 1.01
N GLU A 255 -6.11 17.34 0.39
CA GLU A 255 -7.23 18.07 1.00
C GLU A 255 -8.45 17.21 1.32
N MET A 256 -8.57 16.00 0.76
CA MET A 256 -9.61 15.04 1.14
C MET A 256 -9.36 14.40 2.49
N PHE A 257 -8.15 14.57 3.05
CA PHE A 257 -7.72 13.89 4.26
C PHE A 257 -7.41 14.88 5.37
N SER A 258 -7.61 14.46 6.61
CA SER A 258 -7.13 15.19 7.77
C SER A 258 -6.44 14.27 8.77
N GLY A 259 -5.52 14.84 9.56
CA GLY A 259 -4.72 14.07 10.50
C GLY A 259 -3.87 14.99 11.37
N ARG A 260 -2.90 14.43 12.05
CA ARG A 260 -1.96 15.17 12.87
C ARG A 260 -0.57 14.55 12.92
N HIS A 261 0.42 15.37 13.22
CA HIS A 261 1.77 14.88 13.52
C HIS A 261 1.80 14.21 14.89
N CYS A 262 2.29 12.98 14.94
CA CYS A 262 2.40 12.17 16.15
C CYS A 262 3.78 11.50 16.24
N ASN A 263 4.14 11.08 17.45
CA ASN A 263 5.13 10.00 17.61
C ASN A 263 4.44 8.67 17.35
N VAL A 264 5.11 7.81 16.61
CA VAL A 264 4.69 6.43 16.31
C VAL A 264 5.84 5.48 16.61
N GLU A 265 5.59 4.52 17.49
CA GLU A 265 6.52 3.43 17.83
C GLU A 265 5.86 2.10 17.49
N ILE A 266 6.68 1.09 17.19
CA ILE A 266 6.17 -0.25 16.90
C ILE A 266 6.52 -1.20 18.04
N GLU A 267 5.54 -1.92 18.53
CA GLU A 267 5.74 -2.96 19.55
C GLU A 267 6.39 -4.21 18.92
N THR A 268 7.59 -4.55 19.37
CA THR A 268 8.38 -5.66 18.84
C THR A 268 8.82 -6.67 19.91
N GLY A 269 8.45 -6.46 21.18
CA GLY A 269 8.93 -7.26 22.31
C GLY A 269 7.90 -8.21 22.93
N SER A 270 6.60 -7.89 22.84
CA SER A 270 5.52 -8.66 23.45
C SER A 270 4.79 -9.51 22.44
N ASP A 271 4.65 -10.81 22.69
CA ASP A 271 3.86 -11.71 21.83
C ASP A 271 2.37 -11.28 21.75
N LEU A 272 1.84 -10.69 22.82
CA LEU A 272 0.43 -10.30 22.88
C LEU A 272 0.11 -9.06 22.01
N THR A 273 1.05 -8.13 21.93
CA THR A 273 0.89 -6.84 21.24
C THR A 273 1.89 -6.65 20.09
N MET A 274 2.51 -7.73 19.63
CA MET A 274 3.46 -7.73 18.52
C MET A 274 2.89 -7.03 17.29
N GLY A 275 3.62 -6.04 16.76
CA GLY A 275 3.18 -5.25 15.61
C GLY A 275 2.15 -4.16 15.93
N MET A 276 1.82 -3.93 17.20
CA MET A 276 0.98 -2.79 17.58
C MET A 276 1.68 -1.48 17.23
N THR A 277 0.97 -0.58 16.57
CA THR A 277 1.41 0.81 16.39
C THR A 277 1.00 1.63 17.60
N VAL A 278 2.01 2.04 18.38
CA VAL A 278 1.82 2.90 19.55
C VAL A 278 1.88 4.35 19.10
N ILE A 279 0.72 4.95 18.87
CA ILE A 279 0.58 6.31 18.34
C ILE A 279 0.25 7.27 19.48
N ASP A 280 1.14 8.23 19.74
CA ASP A 280 0.91 9.28 20.73
C ASP A 280 0.00 10.39 20.17
N TRP A 281 -1.25 10.00 19.88
CA TRP A 281 -2.26 10.89 19.30
C TRP A 281 -2.58 12.09 20.18
N TRP A 282 -2.54 11.89 21.49
CA TRP A 282 -2.87 12.93 22.46
C TRP A 282 -1.64 13.70 22.97
N GLN A 283 -0.44 13.37 22.47
CA GLN A 283 0.82 14.02 22.85
C GLN A 283 1.05 13.98 24.37
N VAL A 284 0.90 12.78 24.93
CA VAL A 284 1.10 12.54 26.36
C VAL A 284 2.57 12.25 26.72
N THR A 285 3.44 12.12 25.71
CA THR A 285 4.89 11.96 25.90
C THR A 285 5.66 13.10 25.23
N ASP A 286 6.93 13.27 25.63
CA ASP A 286 7.86 14.26 25.02
C ASP A 286 8.62 13.68 23.81
N ARG A 287 8.20 12.55 23.25
CA ARG A 287 8.83 11.93 22.09
C ARG A 287 8.65 12.79 20.84
N PRO A 288 9.70 12.95 20.01
CA PRO A 288 9.58 13.73 18.79
C PRO A 288 8.56 13.08 17.83
N HIS A 289 7.79 13.92 17.14
CA HIS A 289 6.90 13.46 16.09
C HIS A 289 7.73 12.93 14.91
N ASN A 290 7.40 11.73 14.42
CA ASN A 290 8.06 11.09 13.29
C ASN A 290 7.11 10.76 12.14
N ALA A 291 5.79 10.94 12.31
CA ALA A 291 4.81 10.69 11.26
C ALA A 291 3.65 11.70 11.27
N PHE A 292 3.10 11.97 10.09
CA PHE A 292 1.76 12.53 9.93
C PHE A 292 0.77 11.37 9.84
N VAL A 293 -0.03 11.19 10.88
CA VAL A 293 -1.01 10.11 10.98
C VAL A 293 -2.36 10.63 10.51
N VAL A 294 -2.89 10.01 9.47
CA VAL A 294 -4.18 10.39 8.90
C VAL A 294 -5.30 9.76 9.70
N GLY A 295 -6.33 10.53 10.02
CA GLY A 295 -7.43 10.09 10.88
C GLY A 295 -8.81 10.24 10.27
N ASP A 296 -8.92 10.97 9.16
CA ASP A 296 -10.21 11.21 8.51
C ASP A 296 -10.09 11.38 6.99
N LEU A 297 -11.20 11.11 6.27
CA LEU A 297 -11.28 11.06 4.83
C LEU A 297 -12.67 11.50 4.34
N ASP A 298 -12.73 12.33 3.29
CA ASP A 298 -13.93 12.51 2.45
C ASP A 298 -14.08 11.30 1.51
N ALA A 299 -14.82 10.29 1.97
CA ALA A 299 -15.01 9.04 1.21
C ALA A 299 -15.68 9.26 -0.16
N ASP A 300 -16.60 10.21 -0.28
CA ASP A 300 -17.27 10.44 -1.55
C ASP A 300 -16.35 11.12 -2.57
N ALA A 301 -15.49 12.05 -2.14
CA ALA A 301 -14.45 12.61 -3.00
C ALA A 301 -13.43 11.53 -3.41
N PHE A 302 -13.04 10.67 -2.50
CA PHE A 302 -12.14 9.55 -2.74
C PHE A 302 -12.66 8.59 -3.82
N PHE A 303 -13.89 8.09 -3.70
CA PHE A 303 -14.46 7.19 -4.70
C PHE A 303 -14.75 7.87 -6.04
N ARG A 304 -15.09 9.16 -6.05
CA ARG A 304 -15.17 9.94 -7.31
C ARG A 304 -13.81 9.98 -8.00
N LEU A 305 -12.72 10.28 -7.26
CA LEU A 305 -11.36 10.28 -7.82
C LEU A 305 -11.03 8.92 -8.45
N ILE A 306 -11.24 7.81 -7.74
CA ILE A 306 -10.97 6.46 -8.24
C ILE A 306 -11.77 6.20 -9.52
N THR A 307 -13.08 6.43 -9.51
CA THR A 307 -13.96 6.20 -10.66
C THR A 307 -13.52 7.00 -11.87
N ASP A 308 -13.23 8.31 -11.69
CA ASP A 308 -12.78 9.20 -12.76
C ASP A 308 -11.41 8.79 -13.33
N ARG A 309 -10.52 8.24 -12.52
CA ARG A 309 -9.20 7.77 -12.97
C ARG A 309 -9.30 6.43 -13.69
N LEU A 310 -10.01 5.46 -13.13
CA LEU A 310 -10.22 4.15 -13.76
C LEU A 310 -10.87 4.29 -15.15
N ALA A 311 -11.74 5.28 -15.35
CA ALA A 311 -12.35 5.56 -16.67
C ALA A 311 -11.33 5.94 -17.76
N LYS A 312 -10.07 6.24 -17.42
CA LYS A 312 -9.01 6.56 -18.39
C LYS A 312 -8.17 5.33 -18.79
N LEU A 313 -8.39 4.20 -18.14
CA LEU A 313 -7.69 2.94 -18.42
C LEU A 313 -8.47 2.07 -19.43
N PRO A 314 -7.78 1.18 -20.15
CA PRO A 314 -8.37 0.36 -21.22
C PRO A 314 -9.44 -0.64 -20.75
#